data_98825d33d25776ac2799694412cf69d0
#
_entry.id   98825d33d25776ac2799694412cf69d0
#
_cell.length_a   1.000
_cell.length_b   1.000
_cell.length_c   1.000
_cell.angle_alpha   90.00
_cell.angle_beta   90.00
_cell.angle_gamma   90.00
#
_symmetry.space_group_name_H-M   'P 1'
#
loop_
_entity.id
_entity.type
_entity.pdbx_description
1 polymer ?
#
loop_
_entity_poly.entity_id
_entity_poly.type
_entity_poly.pdbx_seq_one_letter_code
_entity_poly.pdbx_strand_id
1 'polypeptide(L)'
;KALSGGQRQRVALGRAIVRNPKVFLLDEPLSNLDAKLRAQMRTEISKIYQRLGTTFIYVTHDQTEAMTMGTRIVVMKDGFIQQVDTPQHLYDMPCNMFVAGFIGSPQMNFINAVLSKNGGKYTLDFDKYHVPVPESKVNADLDNYVGKEVVLGIRPEHVHDEPEEIAKAECLLKANVDVTELMGAEIYLYVN
;
A
#
# COMPACT_ATOMS: atom_id res chain seq x y z
N LYS A 1 -4.09 -37.07 -19.24
CA LYS A 1 -2.94 -36.34 -18.67
C LYS A 1 -3.46 -35.35 -17.65
N ALA A 2 -2.96 -35.39 -16.42
CA ALA A 2 -3.41 -34.47 -15.37
C ALA A 2 -3.02 -33.02 -15.72
N LEU A 3 -3.95 -32.08 -15.53
CA LEU A 3 -3.69 -30.65 -15.70
C LEU A 3 -2.81 -30.12 -14.58
N SER A 4 -1.91 -29.19 -14.88
CA SER A 4 -1.18 -28.43 -13.87
C SER A 4 -2.14 -27.56 -13.03
N GLY A 5 -1.70 -27.08 -11.87
CA GLY A 5 -2.49 -26.16 -11.01
C GLY A 5 -3.01 -24.95 -11.79
N GLY A 6 -2.11 -24.24 -12.50
CA GLY A 6 -2.49 -23.10 -13.33
C GLY A 6 -3.40 -23.43 -14.51
N GLN A 7 -3.26 -24.63 -15.10
CA GLN A 7 -4.20 -25.07 -16.14
C GLN A 7 -5.60 -25.31 -15.58
N ARG A 8 -5.71 -25.92 -14.39
CA ARG A 8 -7.02 -26.08 -13.70
C ARG A 8 -7.67 -24.75 -13.38
N GLN A 9 -6.91 -23.77 -12.88
CA GLN A 9 -7.44 -22.43 -12.59
C GLN A 9 -7.95 -21.72 -13.85
N ARG A 10 -7.20 -21.75 -14.95
CA ARG A 10 -7.66 -21.19 -16.25
C ARG A 10 -8.93 -21.86 -16.76
N VAL A 11 -9.04 -23.18 -16.63
CA VAL A 11 -10.27 -23.90 -16.99
C VAL A 11 -11.44 -23.49 -16.09
N ALA A 12 -11.22 -23.34 -14.78
CA ALA A 12 -12.26 -22.90 -13.85
C ALA A 12 -12.76 -21.49 -14.18
N LEU A 13 -11.83 -20.55 -14.46
CA LEU A 13 -12.15 -19.19 -14.88
C LEU A 13 -12.93 -19.20 -16.21
N GLY A 14 -12.47 -19.94 -17.22
CA GLY A 14 -13.17 -20.07 -18.49
C GLY A 14 -14.60 -20.63 -18.34
N ARG A 15 -14.79 -21.62 -17.46
CA ARG A 15 -16.12 -22.17 -17.13
C ARG A 15 -17.04 -21.12 -16.47
N ALA A 16 -16.49 -20.27 -15.61
CA ALA A 16 -17.26 -19.19 -14.99
C ALA A 16 -17.71 -18.16 -16.05
N ILE A 17 -16.83 -17.77 -16.95
CA ILE A 17 -17.08 -16.79 -18.01
C ILE A 17 -18.20 -17.25 -18.97
N VAL A 18 -18.14 -18.51 -19.42
CA VAL A 18 -19.13 -19.06 -20.37
C VAL A 18 -20.54 -19.07 -19.81
N ARG A 19 -20.71 -19.09 -18.48
CA ARG A 19 -22.01 -19.04 -17.80
C ARG A 19 -22.68 -17.66 -17.84
N ASN A 20 -21.95 -16.62 -18.25
CA ASN A 20 -22.40 -15.23 -18.29
C ASN A 20 -23.14 -14.80 -16.99
N PRO A 21 -22.51 -14.91 -15.82
CA PRO A 21 -23.16 -14.61 -14.54
C PRO A 21 -23.34 -13.11 -14.36
N LYS A 22 -24.28 -12.71 -13.51
CA LYS A 22 -24.46 -11.31 -13.09
C LYS A 22 -23.37 -10.81 -12.16
N VAL A 23 -22.73 -11.72 -11.42
CA VAL A 23 -21.63 -11.44 -10.49
C VAL A 23 -20.61 -12.58 -10.57
N PHE A 24 -19.33 -12.24 -10.66
CA PHE A 24 -18.23 -13.18 -10.51
C PHE A 24 -17.72 -13.17 -9.07
N LEU A 25 -17.57 -14.35 -8.48
CA LEU A 25 -16.94 -14.55 -7.18
C LEU A 25 -15.62 -15.29 -7.39
N LEU A 26 -14.51 -14.63 -7.16
CA LEU A 26 -13.16 -15.16 -7.37
C LEU A 26 -12.43 -15.17 -6.02
N ASP A 27 -12.21 -16.35 -5.49
CA ASP A 27 -11.51 -16.57 -4.23
C ASP A 27 -10.08 -17.03 -4.52
N GLU A 28 -9.12 -16.15 -4.27
CA GLU A 28 -7.68 -16.34 -4.51
C GLU A 28 -7.34 -16.99 -5.88
N PRO A 29 -7.87 -16.49 -6.99
CA PRO A 29 -7.82 -17.23 -8.26
C PRO A 29 -6.41 -17.34 -8.86
N LEU A 30 -5.42 -16.61 -8.33
CA LEU A 30 -4.05 -16.58 -8.85
C LEU A 30 -3.00 -17.11 -7.86
N SER A 31 -3.41 -17.55 -6.67
CA SER A 31 -2.51 -17.95 -5.57
C SER A 31 -1.54 -19.08 -5.93
N ASN A 32 -1.96 -20.02 -6.79
CA ASN A 32 -1.18 -21.21 -7.17
C ASN A 32 -0.39 -21.03 -8.48
N LEU A 33 -0.18 -19.79 -8.92
CA LEU A 33 0.55 -19.48 -10.15
C LEU A 33 1.94 -18.93 -9.84
N ASP A 34 2.92 -19.24 -10.71
CA ASP A 34 4.21 -18.55 -10.68
C ASP A 34 4.06 -17.06 -11.03
N ALA A 35 5.05 -16.24 -10.68
CA ALA A 35 5.00 -14.79 -10.82
C ALA A 35 4.71 -14.31 -12.25
N LYS A 36 5.34 -14.96 -13.26
CA LYS A 36 5.15 -14.61 -14.68
C LYS A 36 3.72 -14.89 -15.14
N LEU A 37 3.22 -16.08 -14.81
CA LEU A 37 1.87 -16.49 -15.18
C LEU A 37 0.82 -15.66 -14.41
N ARG A 38 1.08 -15.34 -13.14
CA ARG A 38 0.21 -14.47 -12.33
C ARG A 38 0.06 -13.09 -12.97
N ALA A 39 1.16 -12.46 -13.40
CA ALA A 39 1.12 -11.17 -14.09
C ALA A 39 0.31 -11.22 -15.39
N GLN A 40 0.49 -12.28 -16.19
CA GLN A 40 -0.30 -12.47 -17.40
C GLN A 40 -1.79 -12.65 -17.10
N MET A 41 -2.13 -13.47 -16.11
CA MET A 41 -3.53 -13.75 -15.75
C MET A 41 -4.23 -12.52 -15.15
N ARG A 42 -3.54 -11.67 -14.38
CA ARG A 42 -4.08 -10.38 -13.94
C ARG A 42 -4.55 -9.55 -15.14
N THR A 43 -3.68 -9.40 -16.13
CA THR A 43 -4.02 -8.65 -17.35
C THR A 43 -5.22 -9.27 -18.08
N GLU A 44 -5.28 -10.59 -18.20
CA GLU A 44 -6.41 -11.25 -18.87
C GLU A 44 -7.73 -11.09 -18.09
N ILE A 45 -7.72 -11.23 -16.76
CA ILE A 45 -8.91 -11.01 -15.93
C ILE A 45 -9.38 -9.55 -16.03
N SER A 46 -8.46 -8.58 -16.02
CA SER A 46 -8.79 -7.16 -16.19
C SER A 46 -9.46 -6.87 -17.54
N LYS A 47 -8.95 -7.45 -18.64
CA LYS A 47 -9.57 -7.36 -19.97
C LYS A 47 -10.98 -7.97 -19.98
N ILE A 48 -11.16 -9.12 -19.33
CA ILE A 48 -12.46 -9.80 -19.25
C ILE A 48 -13.45 -8.93 -18.47
N TYR A 49 -13.04 -8.39 -17.31
CA TYR A 49 -13.83 -7.46 -16.51
C TYR A 49 -14.30 -6.25 -17.35
N GLN A 50 -13.38 -5.58 -18.03
CA GLN A 50 -13.70 -4.42 -18.88
C GLN A 50 -14.67 -4.78 -20.01
N ARG A 51 -14.51 -5.95 -20.64
CA ARG A 51 -15.36 -6.41 -21.74
C ARG A 51 -16.75 -6.80 -21.29
N LEU A 52 -16.88 -7.45 -20.13
CA LEU A 52 -18.16 -7.96 -19.64
C LEU A 52 -18.99 -6.89 -18.92
N GLY A 53 -18.37 -5.89 -18.31
CA GLY A 53 -19.06 -4.83 -17.57
C GLY A 53 -19.89 -5.34 -16.39
N THR A 54 -19.58 -6.54 -15.87
CA THR A 54 -20.27 -7.17 -14.75
C THR A 54 -19.52 -6.94 -13.44
N THR A 55 -20.18 -7.18 -12.31
CA THR A 55 -19.55 -7.06 -11.00
C THR A 55 -18.62 -8.25 -10.74
N PHE A 56 -17.39 -7.97 -10.30
CA PHE A 56 -16.42 -8.94 -9.81
C PHE A 56 -16.19 -8.72 -8.34
N ILE A 57 -16.33 -9.75 -7.53
CA ILE A 57 -15.85 -9.81 -6.15
C ILE A 57 -14.62 -10.69 -6.17
N TYR A 58 -13.47 -10.10 -5.85
CA TYR A 58 -12.16 -10.72 -5.94
C TYR A 58 -11.50 -10.74 -4.57
N VAL A 59 -11.25 -11.91 -4.02
CA VAL A 59 -10.53 -12.09 -2.76
C VAL A 59 -9.09 -12.42 -3.05
N THR A 60 -8.17 -11.70 -2.41
CA THR A 60 -6.74 -11.93 -2.52
C THR A 60 -6.01 -11.46 -1.27
N HIS A 61 -4.86 -12.04 -0.98
CA HIS A 61 -3.88 -11.54 -0.03
C HIS A 61 -2.72 -10.78 -0.72
N ASP A 62 -2.70 -10.73 -2.04
CA ASP A 62 -1.69 -10.02 -2.83
C ASP A 62 -2.14 -8.58 -3.07
N GLN A 63 -1.39 -7.63 -2.48
CA GLN A 63 -1.68 -6.20 -2.62
C GLN A 63 -1.59 -5.73 -4.07
N THR A 64 -0.64 -6.26 -4.84
CA THR A 64 -0.47 -5.89 -6.25
C THR A 64 -1.71 -6.24 -7.06
N GLU A 65 -2.32 -7.42 -6.79
CA GLU A 65 -3.58 -7.80 -7.41
C GLU A 65 -4.69 -6.83 -7.04
N ALA A 66 -4.87 -6.57 -5.73
CA ALA A 66 -5.91 -5.66 -5.25
C ALA A 66 -5.76 -4.25 -5.83
N MET A 67 -4.55 -3.67 -5.75
CA MET A 67 -4.27 -2.30 -6.17
C MET A 67 -4.36 -2.10 -7.69
N THR A 68 -4.02 -3.13 -8.49
CA THR A 68 -4.01 -3.02 -9.96
C THR A 68 -5.33 -3.38 -10.62
N MET A 69 -6.14 -4.22 -9.99
CA MET A 69 -7.38 -4.74 -10.58
C MET A 69 -8.64 -4.15 -9.94
N GLY A 70 -8.58 -3.78 -8.67
CA GLY A 70 -9.73 -3.27 -7.93
C GLY A 70 -10.10 -1.85 -8.35
N THR A 71 -11.39 -1.60 -8.57
CA THR A 71 -11.94 -0.24 -8.64
C THR A 71 -12.29 0.27 -7.24
N ARG A 72 -12.54 -0.66 -6.32
CA ARG A 72 -12.76 -0.43 -4.91
C ARG A 72 -12.20 -1.62 -4.13
N ILE A 73 -11.48 -1.36 -3.06
CA ILE A 73 -10.85 -2.36 -2.21
C ILE A 73 -11.49 -2.31 -0.83
N VAL A 74 -11.73 -3.48 -0.27
CA VAL A 74 -12.14 -3.67 1.13
C VAL A 74 -10.94 -4.25 1.89
N VAL A 75 -10.34 -3.47 2.76
CA VAL A 75 -9.28 -3.95 3.65
C VAL A 75 -9.92 -4.55 4.90
N MET A 76 -9.57 -5.79 5.21
CA MET A 76 -10.11 -6.53 6.34
C MET A 76 -9.01 -6.98 7.30
N LYS A 77 -9.33 -7.00 8.59
CA LYS A 77 -8.49 -7.58 9.65
C LYS A 77 -9.38 -8.27 10.68
N ASP A 78 -9.06 -9.51 11.02
CA ASP A 78 -9.74 -10.29 12.06
C ASP A 78 -11.28 -10.34 11.88
N GLY A 79 -11.74 -10.42 10.62
CA GLY A 79 -13.16 -10.45 10.26
C GLY A 79 -13.84 -9.07 10.21
N PHE A 80 -13.14 -7.99 10.55
CA PHE A 80 -13.67 -6.63 10.53
C PHE A 80 -13.18 -5.83 9.33
N ILE A 81 -14.08 -5.06 8.73
CA ILE A 81 -13.72 -4.08 7.68
C ILE A 81 -12.97 -2.94 8.34
N GLN A 82 -11.76 -2.67 7.84
CA GLN A 82 -10.93 -1.56 8.31
C GLN A 82 -11.16 -0.30 7.47
N GLN A 83 -11.18 -0.45 6.14
CA GLN A 83 -11.45 0.66 5.21
C GLN A 83 -12.00 0.11 3.90
N VAL A 84 -12.87 0.88 3.25
CA VAL A 84 -13.40 0.59 1.91
C VAL A 84 -13.21 1.83 1.06
N ASP A 85 -12.36 1.74 0.03
CA ASP A 85 -12.05 2.90 -0.81
C ASP A 85 -11.47 2.51 -2.17
N THR A 86 -11.18 3.51 -3.00
CA THR A 86 -10.39 3.32 -4.21
C THR A 86 -8.94 2.96 -3.85
N PRO A 87 -8.21 2.26 -4.72
CA PRO A 87 -6.79 1.93 -4.48
C PRO A 87 -5.96 3.16 -4.09
N GLN A 88 -6.08 4.24 -4.85
CA GLN A 88 -5.32 5.46 -4.62
C GLN A 88 -5.64 6.09 -3.25
N HIS A 89 -6.92 6.17 -2.88
CA HIS A 89 -7.31 6.78 -1.61
C HIS A 89 -6.86 5.94 -0.39
N LEU A 90 -6.87 4.61 -0.50
CA LEU A 90 -6.31 3.74 0.54
C LEU A 90 -4.82 3.98 0.77
N TYR A 91 -4.09 4.28 -0.32
CA TYR A 91 -2.67 4.55 -0.27
C TYR A 91 -2.36 5.95 0.30
N ASP A 92 -3.09 6.97 -0.14
CA ASP A 92 -2.86 8.37 0.22
C ASP A 92 -3.45 8.75 1.58
N MET A 93 -4.62 8.17 1.92
CA MET A 93 -5.45 8.52 3.08
C MET A 93 -5.89 7.27 3.86
N PRO A 94 -4.96 6.48 4.39
CA PRO A 94 -5.29 5.34 5.24
C PRO A 94 -5.98 5.82 6.53
N CYS A 95 -7.10 5.20 6.91
CA CYS A 95 -7.89 5.63 8.05
C CYS A 95 -7.31 5.21 9.41
N ASN A 96 -6.37 4.28 9.43
CA ASN A 96 -5.69 3.82 10.64
C ASN A 96 -4.30 3.23 10.33
N MET A 97 -3.50 2.99 11.38
CA MET A 97 -2.14 2.47 11.25
C MET A 97 -2.07 1.09 10.59
N PHE A 98 -3.09 0.25 10.79
CA PHE A 98 -3.11 -1.06 10.15
C PHE A 98 -3.19 -0.92 8.63
N VAL A 99 -4.13 -0.10 8.12
CA VAL A 99 -4.26 0.14 6.67
C VAL A 99 -3.00 0.81 6.12
N ALA A 100 -2.45 1.79 6.84
CA ALA A 100 -1.23 2.49 6.45
C ALA A 100 -0.02 1.56 6.28
N GLY A 101 0.17 0.62 7.21
CA GLY A 101 1.25 -0.36 7.16
C GLY A 101 0.95 -1.55 6.24
N PHE A 102 -0.35 -1.86 6.02
CA PHE A 102 -0.73 -2.97 5.16
C PHE A 102 -0.69 -2.61 3.68
N ILE A 103 -1.03 -1.37 3.31
CA ILE A 103 -1.07 -0.90 1.92
C ILE A 103 0.26 -0.24 1.54
N GLY A 104 0.93 -0.81 0.55
CA GLY A 104 2.22 -0.37 0.01
C GLY A 104 3.29 -1.45 0.11
N SER A 105 4.20 -1.47 -0.86
CA SER A 105 5.37 -2.35 -0.89
C SER A 105 6.56 -1.56 -1.44
N PRO A 106 7.54 -1.30 -0.59
CA PRO A 106 7.66 -1.62 0.85
C PRO A 106 6.59 -0.98 1.73
N GLN A 107 6.47 -1.48 2.97
CA GLN A 107 5.52 -0.94 3.95
C GLN A 107 5.92 0.47 4.42
N MET A 108 4.95 1.22 4.93
CA MET A 108 5.18 2.51 5.57
C MET A 108 6.06 2.35 6.82
N ASN A 109 7.04 3.25 6.98
CA ASN A 109 7.83 3.34 8.20
C ASN A 109 7.04 4.09 9.27
N PHE A 110 7.09 3.62 10.51
CA PHE A 110 6.43 4.24 11.66
C PHE A 110 7.48 4.64 12.70
N ILE A 111 7.43 5.90 13.12
CA ILE A 111 8.34 6.47 14.12
C ILE A 111 7.49 7.13 15.20
N ASN A 112 7.71 6.76 16.47
CA ASN A 112 7.08 7.46 17.59
C ASN A 112 7.70 8.84 17.74
N ALA A 113 6.87 9.87 17.84
CA ALA A 113 7.30 11.26 17.94
C ALA A 113 6.35 12.04 18.87
N VAL A 114 6.80 13.17 19.37
CA VAL A 114 5.95 14.12 20.12
C VAL A 114 5.56 15.25 19.18
N LEU A 115 4.28 15.58 19.12
CA LEU A 115 3.82 16.74 18.36
C LEU A 115 4.10 18.03 19.14
N SER A 116 4.86 18.93 18.56
CA SER A 116 5.18 20.25 19.11
C SER A 116 4.62 21.37 18.24
N LYS A 117 4.38 22.54 18.85
CA LYS A 117 3.93 23.74 18.13
C LYS A 117 4.75 24.94 18.56
N ASN A 118 5.47 25.56 17.63
CA ASN A 118 6.30 26.74 17.86
C ASN A 118 6.00 27.80 16.79
N GLY A 119 5.61 29.01 17.22
CA GLY A 119 5.35 30.11 16.29
C GLY A 119 4.25 29.83 15.25
N GLY A 120 3.28 28.96 15.59
CA GLY A 120 2.22 28.54 14.67
C GLY A 120 2.57 27.39 13.73
N LYS A 121 3.81 26.94 13.74
CA LYS A 121 4.26 25.76 12.95
C LYS A 121 4.29 24.51 13.84
N TYR A 122 3.90 23.39 13.26
CA TYR A 122 3.93 22.09 13.94
C TYR A 122 5.18 21.31 13.53
N THR A 123 5.79 20.63 14.51
CA THR A 123 6.91 19.71 14.33
C THR A 123 6.63 18.38 15.02
N LEU A 124 7.18 17.32 14.46
CA LEU A 124 7.22 15.99 15.05
C LEU A 124 8.63 15.76 15.58
N ASP A 125 8.74 15.67 16.90
CA ASP A 125 10.01 15.63 17.60
C ASP A 125 10.30 14.20 18.07
N PHE A 126 11.41 13.63 17.63
CA PHE A 126 11.91 12.34 18.09
C PHE A 126 13.44 12.35 18.11
N ASP A 127 14.02 11.72 19.14
CA ASP A 127 15.45 11.79 19.40
C ASP A 127 15.96 13.25 19.37
N LYS A 128 16.85 13.59 18.46
CA LYS A 128 17.39 14.95 18.23
C LYS A 128 16.78 15.64 17.00
N TYR A 129 15.82 15.03 16.36
CA TYR A 129 15.25 15.51 15.10
C TYR A 129 13.92 16.22 15.31
N HIS A 130 13.67 17.24 14.48
CA HIS A 130 12.45 18.04 14.47
C HIS A 130 11.93 18.06 13.03
N VAL A 131 11.00 17.18 12.72
CA VAL A 131 10.44 17.05 11.36
C VAL A 131 9.25 17.99 11.21
N PRO A 132 9.28 18.98 10.31
CA PRO A 132 8.16 19.88 10.12
C PRO A 132 6.94 19.12 9.56
N VAL A 133 5.75 19.44 10.08
CA VAL A 133 4.50 18.92 9.54
C VAL A 133 4.12 19.76 8.32
N PRO A 134 3.96 19.16 7.12
CA PRO A 134 3.57 19.88 5.92
C PRO A 134 2.24 20.60 6.09
N GLU A 135 2.10 21.81 5.57
CA GLU A 135 0.85 22.59 5.69
C GLU A 135 -0.38 21.84 5.20
N SER A 136 -0.24 21.01 4.16
CA SER A 136 -1.30 20.16 3.62
C SER A 136 -1.83 19.10 4.61
N LYS A 137 -1.08 18.79 5.66
CA LYS A 137 -1.45 17.84 6.72
C LYS A 137 -1.93 18.54 8.00
N VAL A 138 -1.82 19.88 8.07
CA VAL A 138 -2.30 20.64 9.22
C VAL A 138 -3.82 20.75 9.18
N ASN A 139 -4.46 20.39 10.29
CA ASN A 139 -5.90 20.54 10.51
C ASN A 139 -6.18 21.02 11.92
N ALA A 140 -7.42 21.39 12.21
CA ALA A 140 -7.84 21.93 13.51
C ALA A 140 -7.66 20.96 14.68
N ASP A 141 -7.62 19.64 14.39
CA ASP A 141 -7.51 18.62 15.43
C ASP A 141 -6.09 18.48 15.98
N LEU A 142 -5.06 18.94 15.23
CA LEU A 142 -3.67 18.83 15.66
C LEU A 142 -3.39 19.54 16.99
N ASP A 143 -4.08 20.65 17.27
CA ASP A 143 -3.91 21.34 18.55
C ASP A 143 -4.25 20.47 19.77
N ASN A 144 -5.15 19.49 19.60
CA ASN A 144 -5.51 18.54 20.64
C ASN A 144 -4.39 17.52 20.96
N TYR A 145 -3.40 17.41 20.09
CA TYR A 145 -2.29 16.47 20.20
C TYR A 145 -0.95 17.12 20.54
N VAL A 146 -0.89 18.45 20.63
CA VAL A 146 0.33 19.16 21.03
C VAL A 146 0.79 18.70 22.40
N GLY A 147 2.06 18.31 22.51
CA GLY A 147 2.69 17.73 23.69
C GLY A 147 2.39 16.25 23.93
N LYS A 148 1.65 15.60 23.02
CA LYS A 148 1.35 14.16 23.12
C LYS A 148 2.22 13.35 22.16
N GLU A 149 2.41 12.09 22.53
CA GLU A 149 3.02 11.09 21.65
C GLU A 149 2.06 10.76 20.50
N VAL A 150 2.61 10.78 19.29
CA VAL A 150 1.94 10.46 18.03
C VAL A 150 2.84 9.57 17.20
N VAL A 151 2.30 8.98 16.12
CA VAL A 151 3.09 8.14 15.20
C VAL A 151 3.25 8.88 13.88
N LEU A 152 4.51 9.16 13.52
CA LEU A 152 4.88 9.63 12.19
C LEU A 152 4.94 8.44 11.23
N GLY A 153 4.13 8.46 10.18
CA GLY A 153 4.20 7.50 9.08
C GLY A 153 4.90 8.11 7.87
N ILE A 154 5.96 7.47 7.39
CA ILE A 154 6.68 7.90 6.18
C ILE A 154 6.79 6.71 5.22
N ARG A 155 6.35 6.89 4.00
CA ARG A 155 6.56 5.89 2.97
C ARG A 155 8.01 5.90 2.48
N PRO A 156 8.62 4.73 2.20
CA PRO A 156 10.01 4.65 1.76
C PRO A 156 10.33 5.55 0.56
N GLU A 157 9.43 5.66 -0.40
CA GLU A 157 9.58 6.50 -1.60
C GLU A 157 9.56 8.02 -1.33
N HIS A 158 9.24 8.44 -0.12
CA HIS A 158 9.31 9.84 0.31
C HIS A 158 10.58 10.15 1.12
N VAL A 159 11.48 9.19 1.24
CA VAL A 159 12.80 9.36 1.87
C VAL A 159 13.84 9.39 0.76
N HIS A 160 14.59 10.47 0.68
CA HIS A 160 15.54 10.73 -0.40
C HIS A 160 16.96 10.85 0.13
N ASP A 161 17.94 10.33 -0.62
CA ASP A 161 19.37 10.44 -0.34
C ASP A 161 20.15 11.10 -1.50
N GLU A 162 19.44 11.53 -2.56
CA GLU A 162 20.03 12.21 -3.68
C GLU A 162 20.51 13.62 -3.28
N PRO A 163 21.71 14.06 -3.70
CA PRO A 163 22.28 15.37 -3.34
C PRO A 163 21.35 16.56 -3.66
N GLU A 164 20.59 16.47 -4.74
CA GLU A 164 19.66 17.53 -5.16
C GLU A 164 18.45 17.65 -4.23
N GLU A 165 17.94 16.53 -3.71
CA GLU A 165 16.84 16.50 -2.76
C GLU A 165 17.32 16.87 -1.35
N ILE A 166 18.50 16.39 -0.95
CA ILE A 166 19.14 16.78 0.30
C ILE A 166 19.34 18.32 0.37
N ALA A 167 19.73 18.95 -0.74
CA ALA A 167 19.95 20.41 -0.77
C ALA A 167 18.67 21.23 -0.59
N LYS A 168 17.50 20.65 -0.86
CA LYS A 168 16.17 21.29 -0.74
C LYS A 168 15.46 20.90 0.57
N ALA A 169 15.93 19.88 1.26
CA ALA A 169 15.25 19.29 2.39
C ALA A 169 15.19 20.25 3.59
N GLU A 170 14.03 20.37 4.21
CA GLU A 170 13.84 21.14 5.45
C GLU A 170 14.32 20.37 6.69
N CYS A 171 14.41 19.04 6.60
CA CYS A 171 14.90 18.18 7.67
C CYS A 171 15.78 17.06 7.10
N LEU A 172 16.92 16.84 7.72
CA LEU A 172 17.86 15.78 7.36
C LEU A 172 18.02 14.82 8.54
N LEU A 173 17.84 13.54 8.25
CA LEU A 173 18.08 12.46 9.19
C LEU A 173 19.40 11.77 8.87
N LYS A 174 20.18 11.44 9.90
CA LYS A 174 21.38 10.59 9.75
C LYS A 174 21.03 9.21 10.28
N ALA A 175 21.20 8.22 9.44
CA ALA A 175 20.94 6.82 9.78
C ALA A 175 22.14 5.96 9.34
N ASN A 176 22.30 4.81 9.96
CA ASN A 176 23.26 3.80 9.52
C ASN A 176 22.51 2.77 8.69
N VAL A 177 23.13 2.35 7.57
CA VAL A 177 22.58 1.26 6.76
C VAL A 177 22.96 -0.07 7.38
N ASP A 178 21.98 -0.84 7.82
CA ASP A 178 22.18 -2.18 8.37
C ASP A 178 22.19 -3.25 7.27
N VAL A 179 21.23 -3.18 6.36
CA VAL A 179 21.07 -4.16 5.28
C VAL A 179 20.72 -3.46 3.98
N THR A 180 21.24 -3.98 2.88
CA THR A 180 20.93 -3.55 1.51
C THR A 180 20.41 -4.73 0.73
N GLU A 181 19.20 -4.60 0.15
CA GLU A 181 18.62 -5.59 -0.74
C GLU A 181 18.56 -5.07 -2.17
N LEU A 182 19.22 -5.77 -3.09
CA LEU A 182 19.25 -5.44 -4.52
C LEU A 182 18.05 -6.13 -5.22
N MET A 183 17.04 -5.36 -5.58
CA MET A 183 15.81 -5.86 -6.23
C MET A 183 15.82 -5.64 -7.77
N GLY A 184 16.99 -5.52 -8.35
CA GLY A 184 17.17 -5.27 -9.79
C GLY A 184 17.14 -3.77 -10.12
N ALA A 185 15.96 -3.22 -10.38
CA ALA A 185 15.80 -1.79 -10.67
C ALA A 185 15.75 -0.91 -9.42
N GLU A 186 15.54 -1.50 -8.26
CA GLU A 186 15.38 -0.82 -6.98
C GLU A 186 16.37 -1.39 -5.97
N ILE A 187 16.76 -0.57 -5.01
CA ILE A 187 17.60 -0.95 -3.87
C ILE A 187 16.84 -0.59 -2.61
N TYR A 188 16.60 -1.56 -1.75
CA TYR A 188 16.00 -1.31 -0.44
C TYR A 188 17.09 -1.20 0.61
N LEU A 189 17.07 -0.09 1.35
CA LEU A 189 17.97 0.18 2.45
C LEU A 189 17.20 0.03 3.77
N TYR A 190 17.68 -0.87 4.62
CA TYR A 190 17.22 -0.97 6.00
C TYR A 190 18.15 -0.16 6.86
N VAL A 191 17.61 0.84 7.56
CA VAL A 191 18.38 1.82 8.31
C VAL A 191 17.94 1.89 9.77
N ASN A 192 18.89 2.29 10.65
CA ASN A 192 18.67 2.55 12.08
C ASN A 192 19.29 3.87 12.54
#